data_e40b5d1791ec48db01fc4f921f49082b
#
_entry.id   e40b5d1791ec48db01fc4f921f49082b
#
_cell.length_a   1.000
_cell.length_b   1.000
_cell.length_c   1.000
_cell.angle_alpha   90.00
_cell.angle_beta   90.00
_cell.angle_gamma   90.00
#
_symmetry.space_group_name_H-M   'P 1'
#
loop_
_entity.id
_entity.type
_entity.pdbx_description
1 polymer ?
#
loop_
_entity_poly.entity_id
_entity_poly.type
_entity_poly.pdbx_seq_one_letter_code
_entity_poly.pdbx_strand_id
1 'polypeptide(L)'
;MGSEMCIRDRYNNVSTDTSNTTYDNYNSESTDTYSVPNAYNGLRSVSNSGNLYTTGQCTYYAFDRRAELGKPIGSLWGNASNWAYSANQAGFNVDHTPEVGAVFQSGSGQNGAGAYGHVGVVESINSNGSVTVSEMNWNGGVNVKSYRTISNPNSYNYIH
;
A
#
# COMPACT_ATOMS: atom_id res chain seq x y z
N MET A 1 8.89 3.91 -16.03
CA MET A 1 8.28 4.92 -16.30
C MET A 1 7.65 5.64 -15.23
N GLY A 2 6.57 5.81 -14.92
CA GLY A 2 6.04 6.73 -13.95
C GLY A 2 6.40 6.47 -12.51
N SER A 3 7.05 5.38 -12.24
CA SER A 3 7.25 4.95 -10.86
C SER A 3 8.11 5.89 -10.04
N GLU A 4 9.05 6.56 -10.65
CA GLU A 4 9.84 7.44 -9.83
C GLU A 4 9.04 8.61 -9.35
N MET A 5 7.83 8.67 -9.75
CA MET A 5 6.97 9.68 -9.28
C MET A 5 6.19 9.30 -8.07
N CYS A 6 6.20 8.06 -7.65
CA CYS A 6 5.72 7.70 -6.33
C CYS A 6 6.75 8.18 -5.34
N ILE A 7 7.16 9.43 -5.52
CA ILE A 7 8.34 9.84 -4.96
C ILE A 7 8.20 10.08 -3.56
N ARG A 8 7.62 10.98 -3.17
CA ARG A 8 7.68 11.39 -1.85
C ARG A 8 6.37 11.85 -1.47
N ASP A 9 5.71 11.10 -0.64
CA ASP A 9 4.63 11.65 0.14
C ASP A 9 5.28 12.52 1.16
N ARG A 10 4.67 13.63 1.44
CA ARG A 10 5.26 14.48 2.43
C ARG A 10 5.29 13.83 3.78
N TYR A 11 4.55 12.80 3.98
CA TYR A 11 4.54 12.08 5.24
C TYR A 11 5.69 11.11 5.41
N ASN A 12 6.41 10.85 4.35
CA ASN A 12 7.55 9.99 4.47
C ASN A 12 8.60 10.51 5.41
N ASN A 13 8.82 11.80 5.36
CA ASN A 13 9.84 12.40 6.19
C ASN A 13 9.46 12.35 7.65
N VAL A 14 8.18 12.49 7.89
CA VAL A 14 7.70 12.44 9.25
C VAL A 14 7.79 11.05 9.81
N SER A 15 7.39 10.09 9.01
CA SER A 15 7.34 8.73 9.52
C SER A 15 8.70 8.15 9.79
N THR A 16 9.72 8.59 9.07
CA THR A 16 11.03 8.03 9.32
C THR A 16 11.64 8.51 10.63
N ASP A 17 11.33 9.73 11.00
CA ASP A 17 11.97 10.28 12.16
C ASP A 17 11.48 9.70 13.46
N THR A 18 10.20 9.51 13.53
CA THR A 18 9.59 9.14 14.78
C THR A 18 8.80 7.88 14.66
N SER A 19 9.18 7.10 13.68
CA SER A 19 8.36 6.01 13.25
C SER A 19 7.60 5.30 14.34
N ASN A 20 8.28 4.84 15.33
CA ASN A 20 7.58 4.07 16.33
C ASN A 20 6.70 4.90 17.23
N THR A 21 7.29 5.93 17.77
CA THR A 21 6.57 6.73 18.77
C THR A 21 5.39 7.44 18.15
N THR A 22 5.64 8.10 17.05
CA THR A 22 4.58 8.86 16.41
C THR A 22 3.48 7.95 15.90
N TYR A 23 3.89 6.82 15.39
CA TYR A 23 2.93 5.89 14.83
C TYR A 23 2.02 5.34 15.92
N ASP A 24 2.62 4.99 17.05
CA ASP A 24 1.83 4.48 18.16
C ASP A 24 0.89 5.54 18.71
N ASN A 25 1.39 6.75 18.85
CA ASN A 25 0.56 7.83 19.33
C ASN A 25 -0.57 8.15 18.37
N TYR A 26 -0.24 8.16 17.09
CA TYR A 26 -1.23 8.43 16.09
C TYR A 26 -2.35 7.40 16.16
N ASN A 27 -1.97 6.15 16.24
CA ASN A 27 -2.94 5.09 16.30
C ASN A 27 -3.79 5.15 17.56
N SER A 28 -3.22 5.60 18.64
CA SER A 28 -3.99 5.66 19.87
C SER A 28 -4.92 6.85 19.92
N GLU A 29 -4.66 7.87 19.15
CA GLU A 29 -5.49 9.06 19.22
C GLU A 29 -6.64 9.10 18.23
N SER A 30 -6.36 8.68 17.03
CA SER A 30 -7.36 8.83 15.98
C SER A 30 -7.86 7.49 15.51
N THR A 31 -7.68 6.48 16.28
CA THR A 31 -7.93 5.18 15.80
C THR A 31 -9.33 4.72 15.96
N ASP A 32 -9.77 4.15 14.94
CA ASP A 32 -10.67 3.05 15.04
C ASP A 32 -9.83 1.82 15.06
N THR A 33 -9.96 1.08 16.08
CA THR A 33 -9.37 -0.23 16.13
C THR A 33 -10.28 -1.14 15.35
N TYR A 34 -9.78 -1.67 14.31
CA TYR A 34 -10.56 -2.40 13.36
C TYR A 34 -10.30 -3.88 13.54
N SER A 35 -11.31 -4.55 13.98
CA SER A 35 -11.20 -5.99 14.17
C SER A 35 -11.56 -6.68 12.87
N VAL A 36 -10.63 -7.39 12.30
CA VAL A 36 -10.89 -8.14 11.08
C VAL A 36 -10.78 -9.62 11.35
N PRO A 37 -11.78 -10.33 10.95
CA PRO A 37 -11.76 -11.78 11.11
C PRO A 37 -10.86 -12.38 10.04
N ASN A 38 -9.64 -12.57 10.35
CA ASN A 38 -8.75 -13.26 9.43
C ASN A 38 -7.68 -13.99 10.22
N ALA A 39 -6.68 -14.45 9.53
CA ALA A 39 -5.65 -15.31 10.10
C ALA A 39 -4.83 -14.65 11.21
N TYR A 40 -4.88 -13.36 11.32
CA TYR A 40 -4.12 -12.68 12.34
C TYR A 40 -4.98 -12.40 13.54
N ASN A 41 -4.50 -12.82 14.66
CA ASN A 41 -5.21 -12.63 15.93
C ASN A 41 -5.01 -11.22 16.42
N GLY A 42 -5.27 -10.25 15.66
CA GLY A 42 -4.98 -8.92 16.10
C GLY A 42 -5.94 -7.92 15.55
N LEU A 43 -5.85 -6.77 16.12
CA LEU A 43 -6.51 -5.62 15.59
C LEU A 43 -5.56 -4.94 14.65
N ARG A 44 -6.06 -4.54 13.50
CA ARG A 44 -5.28 -3.74 12.58
C ARG A 44 -5.46 -2.28 12.94
N SER A 45 -4.36 -1.55 12.89
CA SER A 45 -4.41 -0.12 13.11
C SER A 45 -4.64 0.58 11.79
N VAL A 46 -5.78 1.24 11.69
CA VAL A 46 -6.13 2.03 10.51
C VAL A 46 -6.39 3.46 10.94
N SER A 47 -6.31 4.37 9.99
CA SER A 47 -6.46 5.77 10.30
C SER A 47 -7.86 6.26 9.96
N ASN A 48 -8.41 7.07 10.85
CA ASN A 48 -9.65 7.80 10.61
C ASN A 48 -9.41 9.18 10.03
N SER A 49 -8.18 9.58 9.90
CA SER A 49 -7.85 10.94 9.45
C SER A 49 -7.99 11.11 7.96
N GLY A 50 -8.47 10.09 7.27
CA GLY A 50 -8.58 10.12 5.84
C GLY A 50 -7.25 9.86 5.15
N ASN A 51 -7.22 10.14 3.86
CA ASN A 51 -6.05 9.87 3.04
C ASN A 51 -5.03 10.99 3.21
N LEU A 52 -3.94 10.68 3.87
CA LEU A 52 -2.88 11.66 4.13
C LEU A 52 -1.71 11.55 3.16
N TYR A 53 -1.81 10.67 2.17
CA TYR A 53 -0.77 10.55 1.16
C TYR A 53 -0.88 11.68 0.14
N THR A 54 0.16 11.85 -0.66
CA THR A 54 0.19 12.90 -1.67
C THR A 54 -0.75 12.55 -2.82
N THR A 55 -1.68 13.44 -3.10
CA THR A 55 -2.68 13.26 -4.15
C THR A 55 -2.02 12.93 -5.49
N GLY A 56 -2.61 11.97 -6.18
CA GLY A 56 -2.15 11.58 -7.52
C GLY A 56 -1.02 10.57 -7.54
N GLN A 57 -0.52 10.17 -6.38
CA GLN A 57 0.53 9.18 -6.26
C GLN A 57 -0.05 7.77 -6.11
N CYS A 58 0.80 6.78 -6.30
CA CYS A 58 0.38 5.39 -6.16
C CYS A 58 -0.11 5.07 -4.74
N THR A 59 0.51 5.65 -3.74
CA THR A 59 0.12 5.47 -2.34
C THR A 59 -1.24 6.07 -2.05
N TYR A 60 -1.51 7.25 -2.59
CA TYR A 60 -2.83 7.88 -2.45
C TYR A 60 -3.92 6.99 -3.05
N TYR A 61 -3.67 6.51 -4.25
CA TYR A 61 -4.63 5.67 -4.95
C TYR A 61 -4.89 4.36 -4.20
N ALA A 62 -3.83 3.70 -3.77
CA ALA A 62 -3.97 2.43 -3.09
C ALA A 62 -4.74 2.56 -1.78
N PHE A 63 -4.52 3.65 -1.06
CA PHE A 63 -5.27 3.92 0.16
C PHE A 63 -6.77 4.05 -0.14
N ASP A 64 -7.12 4.89 -1.11
CA ASP A 64 -8.53 5.11 -1.46
C ASP A 64 -9.17 3.83 -1.97
N ARG A 65 -8.46 3.09 -2.82
CA ARG A 65 -9.01 1.86 -3.39
C ARG A 65 -9.27 0.81 -2.30
N ARG A 66 -8.38 0.71 -1.32
CA ARG A 66 -8.59 -0.20 -0.19
C ARG A 66 -9.80 0.21 0.63
N ALA A 67 -10.00 1.50 0.84
CA ALA A 67 -11.17 1.99 1.55
C ALA A 67 -12.47 1.66 0.78
N GLU A 68 -12.45 1.85 -0.54
CA GLU A 68 -13.59 1.48 -1.38
C GLU A 68 -13.94 0.01 -1.27
N LEU A 69 -12.95 -0.83 -1.11
CA LEU A 69 -13.15 -2.27 -1.00
C LEU A 69 -13.52 -2.71 0.41
N GLY A 70 -13.67 -1.77 1.35
CA GLY A 70 -13.97 -2.11 2.73
C GLY A 70 -12.78 -2.73 3.46
N LYS A 71 -11.58 -2.50 2.98
CA LYS A 71 -10.33 -3.03 3.55
C LYS A 71 -9.37 -1.89 3.88
N PRO A 72 -9.75 -0.98 4.76
CA PRO A 72 -8.96 0.22 5.02
C PRO A 72 -7.57 -0.10 5.56
N ILE A 73 -6.66 0.82 5.34
CA ILE A 73 -5.27 0.70 5.75
C ILE A 73 -4.80 1.98 6.43
N GLY A 74 -3.57 1.98 6.90
CA GLY A 74 -2.98 3.16 7.53
C GLY A 74 -2.59 4.23 6.52
N SER A 75 -2.46 5.45 6.98
CA SER A 75 -2.13 6.60 6.14
C SER A 75 -0.73 7.17 6.42
N LEU A 76 0.08 6.49 7.23
CA LEU A 76 1.41 6.95 7.58
C LEU A 76 2.49 5.89 7.32
N TRP A 77 2.31 5.09 6.28
CA TRP A 77 3.29 4.04 5.97
C TRP A 77 4.47 4.52 5.15
N GLY A 78 4.50 5.79 4.81
CA GLY A 78 5.62 6.37 4.09
C GLY A 78 5.64 6.06 2.61
N ASN A 79 6.83 5.99 2.05
CA ASN A 79 7.02 5.64 0.64
C ASN A 79 6.56 4.23 0.37
N ALA A 80 6.17 3.96 -0.86
CA ALA A 80 5.70 2.64 -1.27
C ALA A 80 6.67 1.52 -0.88
N SER A 81 7.97 1.78 -0.94
CA SER A 81 8.98 0.79 -0.55
C SER A 81 8.92 0.40 0.92
N ASN A 82 8.33 1.24 1.77
CA ASN A 82 8.22 0.98 3.21
C ASN A 82 6.92 0.27 3.59
N TRP A 83 5.99 0.18 2.67
CA TRP A 83 4.63 -0.25 3.00
C TRP A 83 4.55 -1.66 3.59
N ALA A 84 5.32 -2.60 3.03
CA ALA A 84 5.27 -3.96 3.56
C ALA A 84 5.71 -4.00 5.03
N TYR A 85 6.78 -3.27 5.36
CA TYR A 85 7.26 -3.22 6.73
C TYR A 85 6.24 -2.53 7.65
N SER A 86 5.78 -1.36 7.24
CA SER A 86 4.86 -0.58 8.07
C SER A 86 3.52 -1.29 8.28
N ALA A 87 3.03 -1.94 7.23
CA ALA A 87 1.81 -2.72 7.33
C ALA A 87 1.95 -3.88 8.31
N ASN A 88 3.09 -4.56 8.25
CA ASN A 88 3.35 -5.65 9.17
C ASN A 88 3.36 -5.14 10.61
N GLN A 89 3.99 -4.00 10.86
CA GLN A 89 3.98 -3.39 12.20
C GLN A 89 2.58 -2.99 12.64
N ALA A 90 1.73 -2.66 11.70
CA ALA A 90 0.35 -2.27 11.99
C ALA A 90 -0.60 -3.48 12.12
N GLY A 91 -0.08 -4.68 12.09
CA GLY A 91 -0.87 -5.90 12.29
C GLY A 91 -1.49 -6.47 11.03
N PHE A 92 -1.06 -6.03 9.86
CA PHE A 92 -1.55 -6.59 8.60
C PHE A 92 -0.73 -7.81 8.22
N ASN A 93 -1.38 -8.75 7.54
CA ASN A 93 -0.68 -9.88 6.95
C ASN A 93 0.07 -9.40 5.71
N VAL A 94 1.35 -9.71 5.67
CA VAL A 94 2.19 -9.40 4.50
C VAL A 94 2.88 -10.66 4.06
N ASP A 95 2.65 -11.07 2.82
CA ASP A 95 3.27 -12.26 2.26
C ASP A 95 3.48 -12.11 0.75
N HIS A 96 3.76 -13.22 0.08
CA HIS A 96 4.01 -13.25 -1.36
C HIS A 96 2.89 -13.89 -2.17
N THR A 97 1.72 -14.04 -1.58
CA THR A 97 0.58 -14.69 -2.22
C THR A 97 -0.45 -13.63 -2.60
N PRO A 98 -0.71 -13.43 -3.88
CA PRO A 98 -1.68 -12.44 -4.29
C PRO A 98 -3.10 -12.85 -3.91
N GLU A 99 -3.90 -11.85 -3.57
CA GLU A 99 -5.30 -12.05 -3.27
C GLU A 99 -6.05 -10.82 -3.76
N VAL A 100 -7.25 -11.02 -4.27
CA VAL A 100 -8.06 -9.90 -4.76
C VAL A 100 -8.31 -8.92 -3.60
N GLY A 101 -8.04 -7.66 -3.87
CA GLY A 101 -8.16 -6.61 -2.87
C GLY A 101 -6.92 -6.36 -2.03
N ALA A 102 -5.90 -7.20 -2.13
CA ALA A 102 -4.64 -6.95 -1.44
C ALA A 102 -3.86 -5.80 -2.10
N VAL A 103 -3.06 -5.11 -1.32
CA VAL A 103 -2.11 -4.17 -1.89
C VAL A 103 -0.96 -4.96 -2.49
N PHE A 104 -0.67 -4.67 -3.75
CA PHE A 104 0.52 -5.15 -4.43
C PHE A 104 1.65 -4.16 -4.16
N GLN A 105 2.83 -4.64 -3.80
CA GLN A 105 3.95 -3.77 -3.50
C GLN A 105 5.23 -4.24 -4.18
N SER A 106 5.87 -3.32 -4.92
CA SER A 106 7.21 -3.46 -5.45
C SER A 106 8.19 -2.73 -4.56
N GLY A 107 9.30 -3.35 -4.27
CA GLY A 107 10.38 -2.69 -3.54
C GLY A 107 11.10 -1.65 -4.40
N SER A 108 12.04 -0.98 -3.77
CA SER A 108 12.87 0.01 -4.44
C SER A 108 13.60 -0.61 -5.65
N GLY A 109 13.41 -0.02 -6.81
CA GLY A 109 14.05 -0.45 -8.04
C GLY A 109 13.54 -1.76 -8.63
N GLN A 110 12.55 -2.38 -8.04
CA GLN A 110 12.08 -3.69 -8.48
C GLN A 110 11.20 -3.56 -9.72
N ASN A 111 11.62 -4.22 -10.79
CA ASN A 111 10.83 -4.34 -12.03
C ASN A 111 10.25 -3.03 -12.54
N GLY A 112 11.07 -2.00 -12.57
CA GLY A 112 10.67 -0.70 -13.09
C GLY A 112 10.16 0.27 -12.05
N ALA A 113 10.02 -0.15 -10.82
CA ALA A 113 9.73 0.79 -9.75
C ALA A 113 10.94 1.70 -9.54
N GLY A 114 10.68 2.95 -9.19
CA GLY A 114 11.74 3.87 -8.85
C GLY A 114 12.32 3.59 -7.47
N ALA A 115 13.17 4.48 -7.01
CA ALA A 115 13.85 4.34 -5.72
C ALA A 115 12.88 4.24 -4.55
N TYR A 116 11.68 4.78 -4.69
CA TYR A 116 10.68 4.79 -3.62
C TYR A 116 9.67 3.65 -3.71
N GLY A 117 9.91 2.69 -4.62
CA GLY A 117 9.01 1.58 -4.80
C GLY A 117 7.71 1.96 -5.49
N HIS A 118 6.76 1.02 -5.49
CA HIS A 118 5.46 1.26 -6.11
C HIS A 118 4.41 0.38 -5.45
N VAL A 119 3.17 0.86 -5.42
CA VAL A 119 2.03 0.09 -4.91
C VAL A 119 0.84 0.19 -5.85
N GLY A 120 0.03 -0.84 -5.81
CA GLY A 120 -1.25 -0.90 -6.50
C GLY A 120 -2.17 -1.85 -5.75
N VAL A 121 -3.30 -2.17 -6.32
CA VAL A 121 -4.27 -3.07 -5.70
C VAL A 121 -4.62 -4.19 -6.66
N VAL A 122 -4.65 -5.42 -6.16
CA VAL A 122 -5.00 -6.59 -6.97
C VAL A 122 -6.49 -6.56 -7.26
N GLU A 123 -6.83 -6.52 -8.55
CA GLU A 123 -8.22 -6.50 -8.98
C GLU A 123 -8.72 -7.90 -9.37
N SER A 124 -7.85 -8.72 -9.94
CA SER A 124 -8.23 -10.08 -10.31
C SER A 124 -7.02 -10.99 -10.37
N ILE A 125 -7.29 -12.28 -10.17
CA ILE A 125 -6.32 -13.34 -10.41
C ILE A 125 -6.77 -14.04 -11.70
N ASN A 126 -5.89 -14.04 -12.67
CA ASN A 126 -6.21 -14.55 -14.00
C ASN A 126 -6.03 -16.06 -14.05
N SER A 127 -6.68 -16.69 -15.02
CA SER A 127 -6.67 -18.16 -15.14
C SER A 127 -5.27 -18.74 -15.34
N ASN A 128 -4.35 -17.95 -15.92
CA ASN A 128 -2.97 -18.39 -16.11
C ASN A 128 -2.06 -18.11 -14.91
N GLY A 129 -2.62 -17.68 -13.79
CA GLY A 129 -1.86 -17.40 -12.58
C GLY A 129 -1.29 -15.99 -12.47
N SER A 130 -1.38 -15.20 -13.53
CA SER A 130 -1.00 -13.79 -13.44
C SER A 130 -2.06 -13.01 -12.67
N VAL A 131 -1.73 -11.79 -12.28
CA VAL A 131 -2.71 -10.93 -11.61
C VAL A 131 -2.84 -9.61 -12.35
N THR A 132 -4.03 -9.05 -12.31
CA THR A 132 -4.27 -7.71 -12.81
C THR A 132 -4.33 -6.78 -11.62
N VAL A 133 -3.53 -5.73 -11.66
CA VAL A 133 -3.52 -4.71 -10.62
C VAL A 133 -4.00 -3.38 -11.17
N SER A 134 -4.64 -2.60 -10.34
CA SER A 134 -4.93 -1.20 -10.62
C SER A 134 -3.94 -0.33 -9.87
N GLU A 135 -3.55 0.76 -10.47
CA GLU A 135 -2.50 1.58 -9.89
C GLU A 135 -2.58 2.99 -10.42
N MET A 136 -1.87 3.90 -9.80
CA MET A 136 -1.79 5.29 -10.25
C MET A 136 -0.34 5.72 -10.33
N ASN A 137 -0.06 6.64 -11.22
CA ASN A 137 1.28 7.16 -11.45
C ASN A 137 2.29 6.08 -11.82
N TRP A 138 1.84 5.15 -12.64
CA TRP A 138 2.72 4.15 -13.26
C TRP A 138 2.82 4.39 -14.76
N ASN A 139 1.70 4.30 -15.43
CA ASN A 139 1.66 4.51 -16.88
C ASN A 139 0.77 5.70 -17.15
N GLY A 140 1.39 6.82 -17.48
CA GLY A 140 0.67 8.06 -17.75
C GLY A 140 0.94 9.19 -16.78
N GLY A 141 1.62 8.91 -15.67
CA GLY A 141 2.04 9.95 -14.74
C GLY A 141 1.08 10.19 -13.59
N VAL A 142 1.33 11.27 -12.88
CA VAL A 142 0.57 11.68 -11.70
C VAL A 142 -0.91 11.83 -12.04
N ASN A 143 -1.77 11.36 -11.16
CA ASN A 143 -3.22 11.39 -11.31
C ASN A 143 -3.78 10.48 -12.40
N VAL A 144 -2.94 9.69 -13.06
CA VAL A 144 -3.42 8.78 -14.10
C VAL A 144 -3.51 7.37 -13.54
N LYS A 145 -4.73 6.87 -13.51
CA LYS A 145 -5.00 5.47 -13.13
C LYS A 145 -4.73 4.56 -14.32
N SER A 146 -4.15 3.43 -14.07
CA SER A 146 -3.92 2.43 -15.10
C SER A 146 -4.06 1.03 -14.52
N TYR A 147 -4.06 0.04 -15.41
CA TYR A 147 -4.11 -1.37 -15.04
C TYR A 147 -2.94 -2.07 -15.68
N ARG A 148 -2.43 -3.07 -14.99
CA ARG A 148 -1.28 -3.81 -15.47
C ARG A 148 -1.40 -5.28 -15.09
N THR A 149 -0.88 -6.15 -15.95
CA THR A 149 -0.80 -7.58 -15.65
C THR A 149 0.58 -7.91 -15.13
N ILE A 150 0.62 -8.59 -14.01
CA ILE A 150 1.85 -9.05 -13.38
C ILE A 150 1.96 -10.55 -13.64
N SER A 151 2.95 -10.95 -14.40
CA SER A 151 3.08 -12.35 -14.82
C SER A 151 3.82 -13.22 -13.81
N ASN A 152 4.58 -12.62 -12.92
CA ASN A 152 5.32 -13.34 -11.88
C ASN A 152 4.91 -12.84 -10.49
N PRO A 153 3.64 -13.03 -10.11
CA PRO A 153 3.08 -12.34 -8.96
C PRO A 153 3.76 -12.69 -7.63
N ASN A 154 4.26 -13.90 -7.50
CA ASN A 154 4.88 -14.30 -6.22
C ASN A 154 6.24 -13.65 -5.95
N SER A 155 6.72 -12.82 -6.87
CA SER A 155 7.96 -12.06 -6.67
C SER A 155 7.75 -10.77 -5.90
N TYR A 156 6.52 -10.47 -5.54
CA TYR A 156 6.16 -9.20 -4.91
C TYR A 156 5.58 -9.43 -3.52
N ASN A 157 5.43 -8.35 -2.78
CA ASN A 157 4.75 -8.39 -1.49
C ASN A 157 3.28 -8.05 -1.67
N TYR A 158 2.44 -8.66 -0.83
CA TYR A 158 1.02 -8.37 -0.78
C TYR A 158 0.61 -8.08 0.65
N ILE A 159 -0.17 -7.02 0.82
CA ILE A 159 -0.70 -6.60 2.12
C ILE A 159 -2.20 -6.91 2.10
N HIS A 160 -2.64 -7.75 3.02
CA HIS A 160 -4.00 -8.28 3.02
C HIS A 160 -4.96 -7.53 3.94
#